data_325c0efdde091f538142e8728b216a59
#
_entry.id   325c0efdde091f538142e8728b216a59
#
_cell.length_a   1.000
_cell.length_b   1.000
_cell.length_c   1.000
_cell.angle_alpha   90.00
_cell.angle_beta   90.00
_cell.angle_gamma   90.00
#
_symmetry.space_group_name_H-M   'P 1'
#
loop_
_entity.id
_entity.type
_entity.pdbx_description
1 polymer ?
#
loop_
_entity_poly.entity_id
_entity_poly.type
_entity_poly.pdbx_seq_one_letter_code
_entity_poly.pdbx_strand_id
1 'polypeptide(L)'
;NILVLFDKLSTYKQVLFSSFSSTIGTQGEITIRLHNQQIDLLEYYIDENLDQFDYYVVTPHFPLDESTQRRAVKALMRIPNRKLILLDRCLDSLPGNYGVVYQDFTNDVYEGLMQALKILRKQNRLNIITEASSLYYTFIREGAERFCSDHGIPCEFYQAVTPDIVRPQEVYLIL
;
A
#
# COMPACT_ATOMS: atom_id res chain seq x y z
N ASN A 1 -6.03 -20.29 -15.05
CA ASN A 1 -5.56 -19.03 -15.60
C ASN A 1 -5.74 -17.91 -14.59
N ILE A 2 -4.71 -17.04 -14.44
CA ILE A 2 -4.70 -15.95 -13.45
C ILE A 2 -4.50 -14.63 -14.17
N LEU A 3 -5.39 -13.67 -13.94
CA LEU A 3 -5.20 -12.28 -14.37
C LEU A 3 -4.63 -11.46 -13.22
N VAL A 4 -3.48 -10.83 -13.44
CA VAL A 4 -2.82 -9.92 -12.49
C VAL A 4 -2.95 -8.50 -12.99
N LEU A 5 -3.62 -7.65 -12.21
CA LEU A 5 -3.85 -6.24 -12.48
C LEU A 5 -3.00 -5.40 -11.54
N PHE A 6 -1.81 -4.97 -11.98
CA PHE A 6 -0.92 -4.12 -11.20
C PHE A 6 -1.15 -2.64 -11.46
N ASP A 7 -0.92 -1.83 -10.44
CA ASP A 7 -0.91 -0.38 -10.56
C ASP A 7 0.26 0.14 -11.41
N LYS A 8 1.45 -0.40 -11.21
CA LYS A 8 2.68 -0.08 -11.95
C LYS A 8 3.72 -1.18 -11.76
N LEU A 9 4.72 -1.22 -12.62
CA LEU A 9 5.81 -2.18 -12.51
C LEU A 9 7.02 -1.53 -11.83
N SER A 10 6.96 -1.35 -10.52
CA SER A 10 8.10 -0.92 -9.70
C SER A 10 9.04 -2.09 -9.39
N THR A 11 10.25 -1.81 -8.91
CA THR A 11 11.20 -2.85 -8.46
C THR A 11 10.57 -3.79 -7.42
N TYR A 12 9.82 -3.23 -6.47
CA TYR A 12 9.08 -4.01 -5.48
C TYR A 12 8.06 -4.95 -6.15
N LYS A 13 7.26 -4.44 -7.10
CA LYS A 13 6.27 -5.26 -7.82
C LYS A 13 6.93 -6.36 -8.69
N GLN A 14 8.11 -6.09 -9.21
CA GLN A 14 8.89 -7.12 -9.94
C GLN A 14 9.31 -8.26 -9.02
N VAL A 15 9.82 -7.97 -7.82
CA VAL A 15 10.17 -8.98 -6.81
C VAL A 15 8.95 -9.79 -6.42
N LEU A 16 7.84 -9.11 -6.11
CA LEU A 16 6.59 -9.73 -5.73
C LEU A 16 6.03 -10.62 -6.83
N PHE A 17 6.03 -10.15 -8.08
CA PHE A 17 5.62 -10.94 -9.23
C PHE A 17 6.53 -12.14 -9.47
N SER A 18 7.85 -11.98 -9.34
CA SER A 18 8.82 -13.06 -9.50
C SER A 18 8.58 -14.19 -8.48
N SER A 19 8.33 -13.82 -7.22
CA SER A 19 7.99 -14.78 -6.16
C SER A 19 6.67 -15.49 -6.44
N PHE A 20 5.64 -14.72 -6.82
CA PHE A 20 4.32 -15.24 -7.17
C PHE A 20 4.41 -16.22 -8.37
N SER A 21 5.05 -15.79 -9.45
CA SER A 21 5.22 -16.60 -10.66
C SER A 21 6.01 -17.89 -10.41
N SER A 22 7.07 -17.81 -9.60
CA SER A 22 7.85 -18.99 -9.20
C SER A 22 7.03 -19.98 -8.37
N THR A 23 6.14 -19.48 -7.52
CA THR A 23 5.27 -20.33 -6.69
C THR A 23 4.20 -21.01 -7.53
N ILE A 24 3.62 -20.32 -8.50
CA ILE A 24 2.63 -20.91 -9.43
C ILE A 24 3.31 -21.93 -10.36
N GLY A 25 4.53 -21.63 -10.81
CA GLY A 25 5.32 -22.53 -11.66
C GLY A 25 4.54 -22.98 -12.91
N THR A 26 4.44 -24.29 -13.10
CA THR A 26 3.69 -24.89 -14.23
C THR A 26 2.22 -25.19 -13.94
N GLN A 27 1.73 -24.82 -12.74
CA GLN A 27 0.34 -25.10 -12.33
C GLN A 27 -0.69 -24.15 -12.93
N GLY A 28 -0.25 -23.03 -13.52
CA GLY A 28 -1.15 -22.04 -14.10
C GLY A 28 -0.45 -21.07 -15.04
N GLU A 29 -1.26 -20.44 -15.88
CA GLU A 29 -0.82 -19.35 -16.75
C GLU A 29 -1.17 -18.00 -16.11
N ILE A 30 -0.23 -17.05 -16.21
CA ILE A 30 -0.37 -15.72 -15.63
C ILE A 30 -0.39 -14.68 -16.74
N THR A 31 -1.46 -13.91 -16.80
CA THR A 31 -1.57 -12.73 -17.67
C THR A 31 -1.45 -11.47 -16.84
N ILE A 32 -0.57 -10.54 -17.21
CA ILE A 32 -0.40 -9.26 -16.51
C ILE A 32 -0.98 -8.13 -17.35
N ARG A 33 -1.66 -7.19 -16.67
CA ARG A 33 -2.07 -5.88 -17.21
C ARG A 33 -1.72 -4.79 -16.20
N LEU A 34 -1.41 -3.61 -16.69
CA LEU A 34 -1.08 -2.44 -15.86
C LEU A 34 -2.18 -1.41 -15.98
N HIS A 35 -2.83 -1.07 -14.87
CA HIS A 35 -3.86 -0.02 -14.85
C HIS A 35 -3.31 1.37 -14.54
N ASN A 36 -2.02 1.51 -14.21
CA ASN A 36 -1.32 2.78 -14.00
C ASN A 36 -2.05 3.74 -13.04
N GLN A 37 -2.68 3.21 -12.00
CA GLN A 37 -3.53 3.94 -11.04
C GLN A 37 -4.75 4.65 -11.69
N GLN A 38 -5.09 4.29 -12.93
CA GLN A 38 -6.24 4.82 -13.66
C GLN A 38 -7.44 3.89 -13.49
N ILE A 39 -8.48 4.42 -12.88
CA ILE A 39 -9.70 3.64 -12.61
C ILE A 39 -10.40 3.17 -13.88
N ASP A 40 -10.37 3.99 -14.93
CA ASP A 40 -10.96 3.64 -16.23
C ASP A 40 -10.29 2.39 -16.84
N LEU A 41 -8.95 2.25 -16.67
CA LEU A 41 -8.23 1.06 -17.12
C LEU A 41 -8.57 -0.18 -16.29
N LEU A 42 -8.76 -0.04 -14.98
CA LEU A 42 -9.21 -1.17 -14.15
C LEU A 42 -10.58 -1.65 -14.62
N GLU A 43 -11.54 -0.73 -14.76
CA GLU A 43 -12.89 -1.05 -15.23
C GLU A 43 -12.85 -1.74 -16.60
N TYR A 44 -12.10 -1.19 -17.55
CA TYR A 44 -11.91 -1.76 -18.87
C TYR A 44 -11.33 -3.18 -18.82
N TYR A 45 -10.27 -3.42 -18.04
CA TYR A 45 -9.67 -4.74 -17.96
C TYR A 45 -10.59 -5.77 -17.28
N ILE A 46 -11.38 -5.34 -16.31
CA ILE A 46 -12.39 -6.23 -15.70
C ILE A 46 -13.48 -6.54 -16.73
N ASP A 47 -13.98 -5.55 -17.46
CA ASP A 47 -15.01 -5.73 -18.47
C ASP A 47 -14.59 -6.71 -19.57
N GLU A 48 -13.39 -6.52 -20.09
CA GLU A 48 -12.87 -7.35 -21.18
C GLU A 48 -12.54 -8.79 -20.75
N ASN A 49 -12.30 -9.02 -19.45
CA ASN A 49 -11.79 -10.30 -18.98
C ASN A 49 -12.70 -10.98 -17.94
N LEU A 50 -13.88 -10.44 -17.68
CA LEU A 50 -14.80 -11.04 -16.71
C LEU A 50 -15.16 -12.47 -17.16
N ASP A 51 -15.12 -13.41 -16.21
CA ASP A 51 -15.35 -14.85 -16.40
C ASP A 51 -14.34 -15.61 -17.29
N GLN A 52 -13.29 -14.96 -17.80
CA GLN A 52 -12.27 -15.62 -18.62
C GLN A 52 -11.13 -16.22 -17.78
N PHE A 53 -11.02 -15.83 -16.50
CA PHE A 53 -9.94 -16.26 -15.60
C PHE A 53 -10.51 -17.01 -14.38
N ASP A 54 -9.67 -17.90 -13.84
CA ASP A 54 -9.99 -18.63 -12.61
C ASP A 54 -9.78 -17.76 -11.38
N TYR A 55 -8.74 -16.88 -11.41
CA TYR A 55 -8.42 -15.93 -10.35
C TYR A 55 -8.05 -14.56 -10.92
N TYR A 56 -8.34 -13.53 -10.15
CA TYR A 56 -8.03 -12.14 -10.39
C TYR A 56 -7.21 -11.61 -9.19
N VAL A 57 -5.97 -11.25 -9.44
CA VAL A 57 -5.07 -10.66 -8.44
C VAL A 57 -4.93 -9.18 -8.74
N VAL A 58 -5.37 -8.31 -7.85
CA VAL A 58 -5.48 -6.87 -8.11
C VAL A 58 -4.75 -6.07 -7.05
N THR A 59 -3.88 -5.13 -7.46
CA THR A 59 -3.33 -4.10 -6.56
C THR A 59 -4.23 -2.86 -6.62
N PRO A 60 -5.07 -2.60 -5.60
CA PRO A 60 -6.08 -1.54 -5.67
C PRO A 60 -5.49 -0.17 -5.27
N HIS A 61 -4.43 0.24 -5.96
CA HIS A 61 -3.74 1.50 -5.73
C HIS A 61 -4.32 2.58 -6.64
N PHE A 62 -5.26 3.34 -6.11
CA PHE A 62 -5.93 4.46 -6.79
C PHE A 62 -5.89 5.70 -5.89
N PRO A 63 -6.06 6.92 -6.45
CA PRO A 63 -6.27 8.13 -5.67
C PRO A 63 -7.32 7.94 -4.59
N LEU A 64 -7.11 8.58 -3.43
CA LEU A 64 -7.95 8.36 -2.23
C LEU A 64 -9.26 9.16 -2.25
N ASP A 65 -9.55 9.88 -3.31
CA ASP A 65 -10.83 10.58 -3.43
C ASP A 65 -12.01 9.58 -3.45
N GLU A 66 -13.09 9.99 -2.83
CA GLU A 66 -14.25 9.12 -2.60
C GLU A 66 -14.87 8.58 -3.91
N SER A 67 -14.86 9.38 -4.97
CA SER A 67 -15.40 8.99 -6.28
C SER A 67 -14.62 7.82 -6.87
N THR A 68 -13.29 7.95 -6.92
CA THR A 68 -12.40 6.90 -7.44
C THR A 68 -12.47 5.65 -6.59
N GLN A 69 -12.48 5.78 -5.26
CA GLN A 69 -12.58 4.62 -4.36
C GLN A 69 -13.92 3.87 -4.54
N ARG A 70 -15.04 4.58 -4.68
CA ARG A 70 -16.36 3.95 -4.96
C ARG A 70 -16.37 3.23 -6.30
N ARG A 71 -15.76 3.79 -7.34
CA ARG A 71 -15.65 3.15 -8.65
C ARG A 71 -14.81 1.87 -8.56
N ALA A 72 -13.68 1.91 -7.86
CA ALA A 72 -12.83 0.73 -7.64
C ALA A 72 -13.60 -0.40 -6.95
N VAL A 73 -14.30 -0.09 -5.87
CA VAL A 73 -15.15 -1.07 -5.17
C VAL A 73 -16.20 -1.65 -6.10
N LYS A 74 -16.93 -0.79 -6.84
CA LYS A 74 -17.98 -1.24 -7.78
C LYS A 74 -17.43 -2.15 -8.89
N ALA A 75 -16.25 -1.84 -9.42
CA ALA A 75 -15.60 -2.66 -10.42
C ALA A 75 -15.20 -4.04 -9.86
N LEU A 76 -14.56 -4.05 -8.69
CA LEU A 76 -14.12 -5.28 -8.04
C LEU A 76 -15.26 -6.18 -7.57
N MET A 77 -16.40 -5.62 -7.16
CA MET A 77 -17.61 -6.38 -6.78
C MET A 77 -18.17 -7.23 -7.93
N ARG A 78 -17.79 -6.96 -9.16
CA ARG A 78 -18.21 -7.77 -10.33
C ARG A 78 -17.46 -9.10 -10.41
N ILE A 79 -16.30 -9.18 -9.79
CA ILE A 79 -15.50 -10.41 -9.70
C ILE A 79 -16.07 -11.26 -8.56
N PRO A 80 -16.40 -12.54 -8.79
CA PRO A 80 -16.82 -13.41 -7.69
C PRO A 80 -15.79 -13.44 -6.55
N ASN A 81 -16.20 -13.25 -5.31
CA ASN A 81 -15.30 -13.16 -4.15
C ASN A 81 -14.29 -14.31 -4.08
N ARG A 82 -14.73 -15.53 -4.36
CA ARG A 82 -13.86 -16.73 -4.37
C ARG A 82 -12.73 -16.70 -5.41
N LYS A 83 -12.82 -15.81 -6.39
CA LYS A 83 -11.84 -15.64 -7.47
C LYS A 83 -10.99 -14.37 -7.27
N LEU A 84 -11.34 -13.48 -6.33
CA LEU A 84 -10.68 -12.21 -6.11
C LEU A 84 -9.62 -12.32 -5.03
N ILE A 85 -8.44 -11.80 -5.33
CA ILE A 85 -7.34 -11.62 -4.39
C ILE A 85 -6.87 -10.17 -4.50
N LEU A 86 -6.97 -9.41 -3.42
CA LEU A 86 -6.34 -8.10 -3.32
C LEU A 86 -4.89 -8.26 -2.85
N LEU A 87 -4.02 -7.51 -3.47
CA LEU A 87 -2.59 -7.58 -3.19
C LEU A 87 -2.05 -6.19 -2.84
N ASP A 88 -1.20 -6.15 -1.80
CA ASP A 88 -0.44 -4.99 -1.36
C ASP A 88 -1.27 -3.92 -0.61
N ARG A 89 -2.57 -3.83 -0.83
CA ARG A 89 -3.47 -2.93 -0.11
C ARG A 89 -4.84 -3.57 0.11
N CYS A 90 -5.40 -3.34 1.29
CA CYS A 90 -6.80 -3.64 1.60
C CYS A 90 -7.72 -2.50 1.12
N LEU A 91 -8.96 -2.84 0.79
CA LEU A 91 -10.06 -1.89 0.59
C LEU A 91 -11.15 -2.16 1.61
N ASP A 92 -11.17 -1.42 2.71
CA ASP A 92 -12.09 -1.65 3.84
C ASP A 92 -13.56 -1.54 3.43
N SER A 93 -13.85 -0.75 2.39
CA SER A 93 -15.21 -0.57 1.86
C SER A 93 -15.65 -1.67 0.89
N LEU A 94 -14.77 -2.62 0.51
CA LEU A 94 -15.14 -3.73 -0.38
C LEU A 94 -15.79 -4.85 0.44
N PRO A 95 -17.08 -5.13 0.22
CA PRO A 95 -17.79 -6.18 0.97
C PRO A 95 -17.44 -7.57 0.45
N GLY A 96 -17.54 -8.57 1.33
CA GLY A 96 -17.44 -9.97 0.96
C GLY A 96 -16.24 -10.69 1.57
N ASN A 97 -16.11 -11.97 1.23
CA ASN A 97 -15.01 -12.83 1.69
C ASN A 97 -14.12 -13.19 0.50
N TYR A 98 -13.06 -12.43 0.31
CA TYR A 98 -12.06 -12.57 -0.75
C TYR A 98 -10.66 -12.72 -0.15
N GLY A 99 -9.70 -13.16 -0.95
CA GLY A 99 -8.31 -13.22 -0.52
C GLY A 99 -7.71 -11.82 -0.42
N VAL A 100 -6.90 -11.58 0.62
CA VAL A 100 -6.14 -10.33 0.74
C VAL A 100 -4.77 -10.59 1.34
N VAL A 101 -3.75 -10.01 0.70
CA VAL A 101 -2.36 -9.96 1.21
C VAL A 101 -1.92 -8.51 1.09
N TYR A 102 -1.71 -7.84 2.22
CA TYR A 102 -1.42 -6.41 2.24
C TYR A 102 -0.31 -6.08 3.25
N GLN A 103 0.28 -4.90 3.08
CA GLN A 103 1.19 -4.29 4.05
C GLN A 103 0.38 -3.40 4.99
N ASP A 104 0.53 -3.66 6.29
CA ASP A 104 -0.09 -2.83 7.33
C ASP A 104 0.87 -1.67 7.69
N PHE A 105 0.99 -0.70 6.80
CA PHE A 105 1.92 0.42 6.94
C PHE A 105 1.77 1.16 8.26
N THR A 106 0.55 1.27 8.81
CA THR A 106 0.31 1.91 10.11
C THR A 106 1.01 1.14 11.23
N ASN A 107 0.84 -0.18 11.29
CA ASN A 107 1.52 -1.02 12.29
C ASN A 107 3.01 -1.19 11.98
N ASP A 108 3.40 -1.32 10.73
CA ASP A 108 4.80 -1.49 10.33
C ASP A 108 5.64 -0.28 10.78
N VAL A 109 5.13 0.94 10.62
CA VAL A 109 5.79 2.16 11.12
C VAL A 109 5.85 2.17 12.64
N TYR A 110 4.76 1.84 13.31
CA TYR A 110 4.72 1.77 14.77
C TYR A 110 5.75 0.78 15.32
N GLU A 111 5.75 -0.44 14.82
CA GLU A 111 6.66 -1.51 15.26
C GLU A 111 8.12 -1.20 14.90
N GLY A 112 8.38 -0.60 13.73
CA GLY A 112 9.70 -0.13 13.35
C GLY A 112 10.24 0.92 14.33
N LEU A 113 9.42 1.89 14.72
CA LEU A 113 9.77 2.90 15.71
C LEU A 113 9.94 2.30 17.12
N MET A 114 9.16 1.27 17.47
CA MET A 114 9.34 0.52 18.72
C MET A 114 10.74 -0.10 18.85
N GLN A 115 11.32 -0.60 17.75
CA GLN A 115 12.68 -1.13 17.76
C GLN A 115 13.71 -0.04 18.04
N ALA A 116 13.43 1.20 17.62
CA ALA A 116 14.29 2.37 17.86
C ALA A 116 14.02 3.10 19.20
N LEU A 117 13.01 2.69 19.97
CA LEU A 117 12.51 3.41 21.16
C LEU A 117 13.62 3.80 22.15
N LYS A 118 14.59 2.91 22.41
CA LYS A 118 15.71 3.19 23.33
C LYS A 118 16.60 4.35 22.85
N ILE A 119 16.71 4.53 21.54
CA ILE A 119 17.48 5.62 20.92
C ILE A 119 16.63 6.89 20.96
N LEU A 120 15.36 6.80 20.54
CA LEU A 120 14.45 7.93 20.44
C LEU A 120 14.21 8.62 21.78
N ARG A 121 14.12 7.88 22.89
CA ARG A 121 13.97 8.42 24.25
C ARG A 121 15.15 9.28 24.72
N LYS A 122 16.29 9.22 24.06
CA LYS A 122 17.47 10.03 24.38
C LYS A 122 17.55 11.30 23.51
N GLN A 123 16.60 11.49 22.63
CA GLN A 123 16.55 12.58 21.69
C GLN A 123 15.39 13.52 22.02
N ASN A 124 15.47 14.75 21.53
CA ASN A 124 14.48 15.77 21.84
C ASN A 124 13.21 15.61 21.02
N ARG A 125 13.35 15.08 19.78
CA ARG A 125 12.25 15.01 18.82
C ARG A 125 12.50 13.96 17.74
N LEU A 126 11.43 13.40 17.20
CA LEU A 126 11.40 12.63 15.98
C LEU A 126 10.82 13.49 14.85
N ASN A 127 11.58 13.69 13.79
CA ASN A 127 11.13 14.37 12.57
C ASN A 127 10.92 13.33 11.47
N ILE A 128 9.74 13.33 10.86
CA ILE A 128 9.37 12.37 9.84
C ILE A 128 9.28 13.10 8.51
N ILE A 129 10.10 12.66 7.56
CA ILE A 129 10.18 13.24 6.23
C ILE A 129 9.48 12.29 5.28
N THR A 130 8.32 12.71 4.76
CA THR A 130 7.54 11.90 3.83
C THR A 130 6.76 12.77 2.85
N GLU A 131 6.61 12.32 1.62
CA GLU A 131 5.90 13.04 0.59
C GLU A 131 4.39 12.98 0.81
N ALA A 132 3.74 14.15 0.97
CA ALA A 132 2.29 14.24 1.24
C ALA A 132 1.43 13.72 0.05
N SER A 133 1.99 13.67 -1.16
CA SER A 133 1.32 13.10 -2.34
C SER A 133 1.36 11.57 -2.39
N SER A 134 2.15 10.94 -1.52
CA SER A 134 2.22 9.48 -1.42
C SER A 134 0.88 8.90 -0.96
N LEU A 135 0.43 7.83 -1.62
CA LEU A 135 -0.74 7.06 -1.19
C LEU A 135 -0.60 6.47 0.22
N TYR A 136 0.62 6.35 0.70
CA TYR A 136 0.94 5.77 2.01
C TYR A 136 1.06 6.83 3.13
N TYR A 137 1.07 8.12 2.77
CA TYR A 137 1.29 9.22 3.71
C TYR A 137 0.38 9.15 4.95
N THR A 138 -0.91 8.94 4.74
CA THR A 138 -1.90 8.88 5.84
C THR A 138 -1.61 7.74 6.81
N PHE A 139 -1.29 6.56 6.30
CA PHE A 139 -0.98 5.37 7.11
C PHE A 139 0.33 5.54 7.89
N ILE A 140 1.37 6.05 7.22
CA ILE A 140 2.66 6.35 7.84
C ILE A 140 2.50 7.35 8.98
N ARG A 141 1.74 8.43 8.71
CA ARG A 141 1.46 9.47 9.68
C ARG A 141 0.72 8.92 10.89
N GLU A 142 -0.35 8.18 10.68
CA GLU A 142 -1.16 7.57 11.74
C GLU A 142 -0.31 6.65 12.64
N GLY A 143 0.50 5.78 12.06
CA GLY A 143 1.39 4.88 12.81
C GLY A 143 2.41 5.63 13.65
N ALA A 144 3.03 6.67 13.07
CA ALA A 144 4.02 7.49 13.75
C ALA A 144 3.40 8.38 14.85
N GLU A 145 2.25 9.02 14.59
CA GLU A 145 1.54 9.83 15.60
C GLU A 145 1.10 8.97 16.79
N ARG A 146 0.55 7.76 16.53
CA ARG A 146 0.20 6.82 17.58
C ARG A 146 1.41 6.44 18.44
N PHE A 147 2.53 6.05 17.80
CA PHE A 147 3.76 5.73 18.51
C PHE A 147 4.26 6.90 19.38
N CYS A 148 4.30 8.10 18.81
CA CYS A 148 4.78 9.28 19.52
C CYS A 148 3.89 9.65 20.70
N SER A 149 2.57 9.53 20.54
CA SER A 149 1.58 9.73 21.60
C SER A 149 1.76 8.72 22.74
N ASP A 150 1.86 7.43 22.41
CA ASP A 150 1.95 6.35 23.41
C ASP A 150 3.26 6.44 24.24
N HIS A 151 4.31 6.99 23.65
CA HIS A 151 5.63 7.06 24.29
C HIS A 151 6.06 8.46 24.75
N GLY A 152 5.20 9.48 24.55
CA GLY A 152 5.48 10.86 24.95
C GLY A 152 6.67 11.47 24.20
N ILE A 153 6.88 11.09 22.94
CA ILE A 153 7.97 11.59 22.08
C ILE A 153 7.40 12.70 21.19
N PRO A 154 7.94 13.94 21.25
CA PRO A 154 7.52 14.99 20.32
C PRO A 154 7.84 14.59 18.89
N CYS A 155 6.89 14.77 17.95
CA CYS A 155 7.12 14.52 16.54
C CYS A 155 6.62 15.65 15.63
N GLU A 156 7.29 15.82 14.50
CA GLU A 156 6.90 16.74 13.43
C GLU A 156 7.04 16.06 12.07
N PHE A 157 6.24 16.55 11.10
CA PHE A 157 6.21 16.01 9.73
C PHE A 157 6.66 17.07 8.74
N TYR A 158 7.56 16.68 7.84
CA TYR A 158 8.09 17.53 6.79
C TYR A 158 8.02 16.82 5.44
N GLN A 159 7.93 17.60 4.36
CA GLN A 159 7.93 17.05 2.99
C GLN A 159 9.35 16.92 2.41
N ALA A 160 10.29 17.67 2.93
CA ALA A 160 11.67 17.66 2.50
C ALA A 160 12.63 18.00 3.65
N VAL A 161 13.86 17.54 3.56
CA VAL A 161 14.92 17.95 4.47
C VAL A 161 15.60 19.18 3.89
N THR A 162 15.64 20.24 4.69
CA THR A 162 16.41 21.45 4.40
C THR A 162 17.41 21.72 5.52
N PRO A 163 18.57 22.40 5.27
CA PRO A 163 19.56 22.62 6.31
C PRO A 163 19.05 23.36 7.56
N ASP A 164 18.02 24.18 7.38
CA ASP A 164 17.42 24.99 8.44
C ASP A 164 16.52 24.20 9.41
N ILE A 165 16.05 23.02 9.03
CA ILE A 165 15.27 22.16 9.94
C ILE A 165 16.12 21.18 10.74
N VAL A 166 17.38 20.94 10.33
CA VAL A 166 18.25 19.97 11.00
C VAL A 166 18.78 20.56 12.32
N ARG A 167 18.52 19.86 13.42
CA ARG A 167 18.93 20.27 14.77
C ARG A 167 19.72 19.17 15.47
N PRO A 168 20.67 19.54 16.34
CA PRO A 168 21.34 18.59 17.23
C PRO A 168 20.33 17.87 18.14
N GLN A 169 20.58 16.62 18.44
CA GLN A 169 19.75 15.78 19.33
C GLN A 169 18.32 15.57 18.83
N GLU A 170 18.09 15.67 17.54
CA GLU A 170 16.85 15.27 16.89
C GLU A 170 17.11 14.10 15.93
N VAL A 171 16.12 13.26 15.73
CA VAL A 171 16.16 12.13 14.80
C VAL A 171 15.31 12.43 13.58
N TYR A 172 15.77 12.02 12.41
CA TYR A 172 15.10 12.21 11.13
C TYR A 172 14.85 10.84 10.49
N LEU A 173 13.56 10.46 10.38
CA LEU A 173 13.11 9.29 9.63
C LEU A 173 12.70 9.75 8.23
N ILE A 174 13.39 9.25 7.23
CA ILE A 174 13.13 9.58 5.81
C ILE A 174 12.48 8.38 5.14
N LEU A 175 11.27 8.57 4.55
CA LEU A 175 10.44 7.53 3.96
C LEU A 175 10.07 7.86 2.51
#